data_47ad80c4a816a1f0761bc4aed6f36627
#
_entry.id   47ad80c4a816a1f0761bc4aed6f36627
#
_cell.length_a   1.000
_cell.length_b   1.000
_cell.length_c   1.000
_cell.angle_alpha   90.00
_cell.angle_beta   90.00
_cell.angle_gamma   90.00
#
_symmetry.space_group_name_H-M   'P 1'
#
loop_
_entity.id
_entity.type
_entity.pdbx_description
1 polymer ?
#
loop_
_entity_poly.entity_id
_entity_poly.type
_entity_poly.pdbx_seq_one_letter_code
_entity_poly.pdbx_strand_id
1 'polypeptide(L)'
;SQVEQLREPEVNQTEDELQFISVLRAEKEFADFDFSDGEVLSSTIMPLTECETEYKVTCVKHVTKDHVIFQFAVVNTIEEQILENVTVNMDVISNLASEFDGQFTVVLPLLRVDARAFTYVCFTRTIDTTFSSRFTCSLHFTSKEIDPLSGEPDDVGYEDDYLLEDVEVTFFDFVSPLKLNNVLDDWDSLPTSTEIAERIDMGQHSSVDN
;
A
#
# COMPACT_ATOMS: atom_id res chain seq x y z
N SER A 1 -34.38 -16.23 23.78
CA SER A 1 -33.66 -15.03 23.27
C SER A 1 -32.56 -15.49 22.36
N GLN A 2 -32.78 -15.33 21.07
CA GLN A 2 -31.79 -15.56 20.03
C GLN A 2 -30.88 -14.34 20.01
N VAL A 3 -29.59 -14.55 20.26
CA VAL A 3 -28.55 -13.57 20.01
C VAL A 3 -28.25 -13.67 18.52
N GLU A 4 -28.71 -12.70 17.76
CA GLU A 4 -28.41 -12.49 16.35
C GLU A 4 -26.98 -12.01 16.28
N GLN A 5 -26.05 -12.90 15.91
CA GLN A 5 -24.68 -12.56 15.62
C GLN A 5 -24.68 -11.69 14.36
N LEU A 6 -24.37 -10.41 14.54
CA LEU A 6 -23.99 -9.51 13.47
C LEU A 6 -22.73 -10.10 12.78
N ARG A 7 -22.92 -10.72 11.63
CA ARG A 7 -21.84 -11.06 10.73
C ARG A 7 -21.34 -9.74 10.14
N GLU A 8 -20.13 -9.36 10.47
CA GLU A 8 -19.40 -8.36 9.70
C GLU A 8 -19.35 -8.83 8.24
N PRO A 9 -19.52 -7.91 7.26
CA PRO A 9 -19.42 -8.29 5.86
C PRO A 9 -17.99 -8.81 5.60
N GLU A 10 -17.89 -10.07 5.17
CA GLU A 10 -16.66 -10.60 4.60
C GLU A 10 -16.35 -9.74 3.35
N VAL A 11 -15.40 -8.82 3.49
CA VAL A 11 -14.82 -8.11 2.35
C VAL A 11 -14.20 -9.15 1.44
N ASN A 12 -14.67 -9.23 0.20
CA ASN A 12 -14.08 -10.07 -0.85
C ASN A 12 -12.68 -9.54 -1.19
N GLN A 13 -11.70 -9.84 -0.34
CA GLN A 13 -10.30 -9.41 -0.50
C GLN A 13 -9.72 -9.84 -1.85
N THR A 14 -10.16 -10.96 -2.40
CA THR A 14 -9.64 -11.50 -3.66
C THR A 14 -10.02 -10.68 -4.91
N GLU A 15 -11.19 -10.07 -4.97
CA GLU A 15 -11.59 -9.25 -6.13
C GLU A 15 -10.84 -7.90 -6.13
N ASP A 16 -10.69 -7.27 -4.97
CA ASP A 16 -9.95 -6.03 -4.83
C ASP A 16 -8.45 -6.23 -5.11
N GLU A 17 -7.84 -7.31 -4.61
CA GLU A 17 -6.44 -7.64 -4.87
C GLU A 17 -6.16 -7.85 -6.37
N LEU A 18 -7.02 -8.58 -7.07
CA LEU A 18 -6.90 -8.78 -8.53
C LEU A 18 -7.05 -7.46 -9.29
N GLN A 19 -7.90 -6.56 -8.82
CA GLN A 19 -8.07 -5.23 -9.42
C GLN A 19 -6.80 -4.39 -9.26
N PHE A 20 -6.17 -4.35 -8.09
CA PHE A 20 -4.93 -3.61 -7.86
C PHE A 20 -3.79 -4.11 -8.76
N ILE A 21 -3.58 -5.42 -8.82
CA ILE A 21 -2.54 -6.00 -9.67
C ILE A 21 -2.82 -5.74 -11.15
N SER A 22 -4.09 -5.77 -11.58
CA SER A 22 -4.44 -5.49 -12.99
C SER A 22 -4.15 -4.04 -13.39
N VAL A 23 -4.40 -3.09 -12.49
CA VAL A 23 -4.07 -1.67 -12.70
C VAL A 23 -2.56 -1.47 -12.71
N LEU A 24 -1.83 -2.10 -11.79
CA LEU A 24 -0.37 -2.05 -11.74
C LEU A 24 0.27 -2.59 -13.04
N ARG A 25 -0.23 -3.71 -13.57
CA ARG A 25 0.23 -4.29 -14.85
C ARG A 25 -0.06 -3.42 -16.06
N ALA A 26 -1.04 -2.53 -15.98
CA ALA A 26 -1.39 -1.62 -17.06
C ALA A 26 -0.43 -0.43 -17.18
N GLU A 27 0.33 -0.14 -16.12
CA GLU A 27 1.32 0.92 -16.13
C GLU A 27 2.58 0.46 -16.91
N LYS A 28 2.98 1.28 -17.89
CA LYS A 28 4.11 0.93 -18.78
C LYS A 28 5.44 0.83 -18.03
N GLU A 29 5.59 1.53 -16.93
CA GLU A 29 6.76 1.54 -16.05
C GLU A 29 7.00 0.17 -15.39
N PHE A 30 5.95 -0.65 -15.28
CA PHE A 30 5.99 -1.99 -14.71
C PHE A 30 5.87 -3.11 -15.76
N ALA A 31 5.92 -2.79 -17.05
CA ALA A 31 5.73 -3.77 -18.13
C ALA A 31 6.74 -4.93 -18.12
N ASP A 32 7.95 -4.67 -17.64
CA ASP A 32 9.03 -5.65 -17.56
C ASP A 32 9.09 -6.39 -16.21
N PHE A 33 8.17 -6.08 -15.28
CA PHE A 33 8.12 -6.71 -13.97
C PHE A 33 7.38 -8.05 -14.04
N ASP A 34 7.92 -9.04 -13.34
CA ASP A 34 7.24 -10.32 -13.20
C ASP A 34 6.20 -10.26 -12.06
N PHE A 35 4.93 -10.26 -12.46
CA PHE A 35 3.79 -10.33 -11.56
C PHE A 35 3.07 -11.68 -11.69
N SER A 36 3.83 -12.77 -11.78
CA SER A 36 3.26 -14.12 -11.85
C SER A 36 2.37 -14.41 -10.65
N ASP A 37 1.32 -15.21 -10.88
CA ASP A 37 0.37 -15.56 -9.83
C ASP A 37 1.08 -16.27 -8.67
N GLY A 38 0.92 -15.73 -7.47
CA GLY A 38 1.52 -16.25 -6.23
C GLY A 38 2.87 -15.64 -5.84
N GLU A 39 3.48 -14.79 -6.69
CA GLU A 39 4.76 -14.13 -6.39
C GLU A 39 4.59 -12.68 -5.86
N VAL A 40 3.38 -12.14 -5.92
CA VAL A 40 3.08 -10.79 -5.40
C VAL A 40 2.26 -10.90 -4.14
N LEU A 41 2.79 -10.39 -3.05
CA LEU A 41 2.09 -10.25 -1.79
C LEU A 41 1.56 -8.82 -1.66
N SER A 42 0.26 -8.68 -1.48
CA SER A 42 -0.38 -7.37 -1.35
C SER A 42 -0.93 -7.17 0.05
N SER A 43 -0.69 -5.99 0.63
CA SER A 43 -1.29 -5.60 1.91
C SER A 43 -2.76 -5.25 1.75
N THR A 44 -3.47 -5.13 2.86
CA THR A 44 -4.76 -4.45 2.90
C THR A 44 -4.59 -2.95 2.60
N ILE A 45 -5.70 -2.28 2.21
CA ILE A 45 -5.72 -0.85 1.97
C ILE A 45 -5.50 -0.11 3.30
N MET A 46 -4.52 0.79 3.34
CA MET A 46 -4.20 1.64 4.48
C MET A 46 -4.57 3.08 4.19
N PRO A 47 -5.41 3.75 5.00
CA PRO A 47 -5.62 5.19 4.88
C PRO A 47 -4.37 5.93 5.39
N LEU A 48 -3.91 6.94 4.64
CA LEU A 48 -2.78 7.81 5.02
C LEU A 48 -3.23 9.23 5.34
N THR A 49 -4.53 9.50 5.27
CA THR A 49 -5.15 10.78 5.64
C THR A 49 -6.43 10.51 6.43
N GLU A 50 -6.89 11.49 7.17
CA GLU A 50 -8.18 11.44 7.86
C GLU A 50 -9.35 11.43 6.85
N CYS A 51 -10.57 11.14 7.34
CA CYS A 51 -11.75 11.01 6.49
C CYS A 51 -12.23 12.34 5.88
N GLU A 52 -12.04 13.45 6.62
CA GLU A 52 -12.52 14.79 6.24
C GLU A 52 -11.32 15.71 5.96
N THR A 53 -10.65 15.46 4.83
CA THR A 53 -9.47 16.20 4.41
C THR A 53 -9.59 16.64 2.95
N GLU A 54 -8.77 17.63 2.58
CA GLU A 54 -8.68 18.19 1.23
C GLU A 54 -8.21 17.14 0.21
N TYR A 55 -7.31 16.24 0.63
CA TYR A 55 -6.80 15.16 -0.18
C TYR A 55 -6.97 13.83 0.56
N LYS A 56 -7.63 12.87 -0.07
CA LYS A 56 -7.78 11.52 0.48
C LYS A 56 -6.74 10.63 -0.17
N VAL A 57 -5.85 10.07 0.65
CA VAL A 57 -4.79 9.19 0.18
C VAL A 57 -4.87 7.85 0.90
N THR A 58 -4.84 6.78 0.13
CA THR A 58 -4.71 5.42 0.65
C THR A 58 -3.53 4.73 0.01
N CYS A 59 -2.92 3.78 0.69
CA CYS A 59 -1.78 3.01 0.21
C CYS A 59 -2.06 1.51 0.25
N VAL A 60 -1.57 0.81 -0.78
CA VAL A 60 -1.42 -0.65 -0.80
C VAL A 60 0.04 -0.96 -1.09
N LYS A 61 0.63 -1.85 -0.29
CA LYS A 61 1.98 -2.36 -0.52
C LYS A 61 1.91 -3.63 -1.34
N HIS A 62 2.74 -3.72 -2.38
CA HIS A 62 2.95 -4.94 -3.16
C HIS A 62 4.40 -5.36 -3.02
N VAL A 63 4.62 -6.55 -2.50
CA VAL A 63 5.96 -7.11 -2.31
C VAL A 63 6.16 -8.22 -3.31
N THR A 64 7.23 -8.10 -4.10
CA THR A 64 7.72 -9.14 -4.99
C THR A 64 9.09 -9.62 -4.50
N LYS A 65 9.66 -10.60 -5.21
CA LYS A 65 11.02 -11.08 -4.90
C LYS A 65 12.04 -9.92 -4.91
N ASP A 66 11.97 -9.06 -5.94
CA ASP A 66 13.01 -8.07 -6.21
C ASP A 66 12.58 -6.62 -5.90
N HIS A 67 11.29 -6.39 -5.59
CA HIS A 67 10.77 -5.04 -5.41
C HIS A 67 9.77 -4.93 -4.27
N VAL A 68 9.67 -3.72 -3.72
CA VAL A 68 8.55 -3.26 -2.90
C VAL A 68 7.91 -2.07 -3.60
N ILE A 69 6.64 -2.21 -3.96
CA ILE A 69 5.88 -1.20 -4.71
C ILE A 69 4.79 -0.66 -3.80
N PHE A 70 4.76 0.64 -3.62
CA PHE A 70 3.71 1.36 -2.91
C PHE A 70 2.77 1.97 -3.93
N GLN A 71 1.52 1.52 -3.96
CA GLN A 71 0.47 2.05 -4.79
C GLN A 71 -0.38 3.02 -3.98
N PHE A 72 -0.35 4.29 -4.33
CA PHE A 72 -1.12 5.33 -3.68
C PHE A 72 -2.33 5.68 -4.54
N ALA A 73 -3.53 5.54 -3.95
CA ALA A 73 -4.74 6.07 -4.55
C ALA A 73 -5.03 7.45 -3.97
N VAL A 74 -5.10 8.44 -4.83
CA VAL A 74 -5.29 9.85 -4.46
C VAL A 74 -6.63 10.35 -4.98
N VAL A 75 -7.35 11.09 -4.14
CA VAL A 75 -8.57 11.82 -4.50
C VAL A 75 -8.43 13.27 -4.05
N ASN A 76 -8.61 14.21 -4.97
CA ASN A 76 -8.73 15.65 -4.66
C ASN A 76 -10.21 15.98 -4.39
N THR A 77 -10.51 16.57 -3.22
CA THR A 77 -11.87 16.90 -2.82
C THR A 77 -12.18 18.42 -2.94
N ILE A 78 -11.23 19.21 -3.41
CA ILE A 78 -11.39 20.67 -3.59
C ILE A 78 -12.02 20.94 -4.95
N GLU A 79 -13.25 21.48 -4.98
CA GLU A 79 -14.07 21.64 -6.18
C GLU A 79 -13.45 22.54 -7.26
N GLU A 80 -12.78 23.62 -6.84
CA GLU A 80 -12.23 24.63 -7.74
C GLU A 80 -10.72 24.46 -7.97
N GLN A 81 -10.22 23.21 -7.87
CA GLN A 81 -8.81 22.91 -7.98
C GLN A 81 -8.54 21.67 -8.84
N ILE A 82 -7.47 21.72 -9.62
CA ILE A 82 -6.83 20.53 -10.21
C ILE A 82 -5.41 20.39 -9.68
N LEU A 83 -4.94 19.15 -9.65
CA LEU A 83 -3.55 18.82 -9.29
C LEU A 83 -2.84 18.28 -10.52
N GLU A 84 -1.64 18.81 -10.78
CA GLU A 84 -0.73 18.33 -11.81
C GLU A 84 0.53 17.74 -11.18
N ASN A 85 1.19 16.81 -11.88
CA ASN A 85 2.45 16.18 -11.48
C ASN A 85 2.40 15.56 -10.07
N VAL A 86 1.30 14.89 -9.76
CA VAL A 86 1.06 14.33 -8.42
C VAL A 86 1.98 13.13 -8.19
N THR A 87 2.73 13.17 -7.10
CA THR A 87 3.63 12.10 -6.65
C THR A 87 3.57 11.93 -5.14
N VAL A 88 4.09 10.82 -4.64
CA VAL A 88 4.38 10.67 -3.20
C VAL A 88 5.88 10.61 -3.01
N ASN A 89 6.42 11.52 -2.22
CA ASN A 89 7.80 11.47 -1.77
C ASN A 89 7.87 10.56 -0.54
N MET A 90 8.83 9.63 -0.56
CA MET A 90 9.05 8.68 0.53
C MET A 90 10.51 8.71 0.97
N ASP A 91 10.73 8.96 2.25
CA ASP A 91 12.06 8.93 2.86
C ASP A 91 12.15 7.82 3.92
N VAL A 92 13.19 7.00 3.84
CA VAL A 92 13.45 5.91 4.79
C VAL A 92 13.95 6.48 6.10
N ILE A 93 13.24 6.24 7.21
CA ILE A 93 13.64 6.73 8.55
C ILE A 93 14.75 5.87 9.18
N SER A 94 14.92 4.63 8.73
CA SER A 94 15.83 3.68 9.37
C SER A 94 17.26 3.76 8.84
N ASN A 95 18.22 3.27 9.64
CA ASN A 95 19.62 3.09 9.24
C ASN A 95 19.81 2.00 8.16
N LEU A 96 18.72 1.48 7.61
CA LEU A 96 18.64 0.38 6.66
C LEU A 96 18.48 0.85 5.21
N ALA A 97 18.85 2.11 4.93
CA ALA A 97 18.87 2.65 3.54
C ALA A 97 19.69 1.79 2.56
N SER A 98 20.58 0.93 3.09
CA SER A 98 21.36 -0.02 2.29
C SER A 98 20.58 -1.25 1.81
N GLU A 99 19.35 -1.44 2.26
CA GLU A 99 18.49 -2.58 1.85
C GLU A 99 17.73 -2.31 0.55
N PHE A 100 17.74 -1.05 0.12
CA PHE A 100 17.13 -0.61 -1.12
C PHE A 100 18.19 -0.04 -2.07
N ASP A 101 18.20 -0.53 -3.29
CA ASP A 101 19.07 -0.05 -4.35
C ASP A 101 18.21 0.50 -5.49
N GLY A 102 18.02 1.78 -5.45
CA GLY A 102 17.21 2.48 -6.44
C GLY A 102 15.76 2.66 -6.02
N GLN A 103 15.27 3.81 -6.41
CA GLN A 103 13.89 4.23 -6.25
C GLN A 103 13.43 4.89 -7.53
N PHE A 104 12.24 4.58 -7.98
CA PHE A 104 11.58 5.37 -9.01
C PHE A 104 10.12 5.63 -8.65
N THR A 105 9.57 6.69 -9.23
CA THR A 105 8.20 7.12 -8.99
C THR A 105 7.45 7.21 -10.32
N VAL A 106 6.22 6.72 -10.34
CA VAL A 106 5.28 6.92 -11.45
C VAL A 106 4.43 8.13 -11.14
N VAL A 107 4.64 9.19 -11.90
CA VAL A 107 3.95 10.48 -11.72
C VAL A 107 2.54 10.39 -12.28
N LEU A 108 1.54 10.83 -11.53
CA LEU A 108 0.20 11.06 -12.03
C LEU A 108 0.13 12.46 -12.67
N PRO A 109 -0.04 12.56 -14.00
CA PRO A 109 0.10 13.85 -14.69
C PRO A 109 -0.97 14.86 -14.31
N LEU A 110 -2.20 14.41 -14.06
CA LEU A 110 -3.36 15.26 -13.78
C LEU A 110 -4.36 14.54 -12.90
N LEU A 111 -4.83 15.21 -11.86
CA LEU A 111 -5.91 14.76 -10.99
C LEU A 111 -7.00 15.84 -10.88
N ARG A 112 -8.20 15.52 -11.33
CA ARG A 112 -9.38 16.37 -11.22
C ARG A 112 -10.12 16.12 -9.90
N VAL A 113 -11.00 17.06 -9.53
CA VAL A 113 -11.87 16.90 -8.37
C VAL A 113 -12.67 15.61 -8.44
N ASP A 114 -12.84 14.95 -7.30
CA ASP A 114 -13.56 13.68 -7.08
C ASP A 114 -13.08 12.50 -7.95
N ALA A 115 -12.06 12.71 -8.78
CA ALA A 115 -11.43 11.61 -9.49
C ALA A 115 -10.51 10.82 -8.55
N ARG A 116 -10.53 9.48 -8.68
CA ARG A 116 -9.57 8.59 -8.05
C ARG A 116 -8.52 8.20 -9.08
N ALA A 117 -7.27 8.47 -8.78
CA ALA A 117 -6.16 8.07 -9.64
C ALA A 117 -4.97 7.57 -8.82
N PHE A 118 -3.99 6.98 -9.49
CA PHE A 118 -2.89 6.28 -8.83
C PHE A 118 -1.54 6.90 -9.17
N THR A 119 -0.67 6.95 -8.16
CA THR A 119 0.76 7.19 -8.28
C THR A 119 1.50 6.07 -7.56
N TYR A 120 2.74 5.81 -7.95
CA TYR A 120 3.49 4.67 -7.41
C TYR A 120 4.90 5.09 -7.02
N VAL A 121 5.39 4.48 -5.93
CA VAL A 121 6.81 4.52 -5.57
C VAL A 121 7.32 3.09 -5.51
N CYS A 122 8.37 2.80 -6.22
CA CYS A 122 8.97 1.48 -6.31
C CYS A 122 10.40 1.51 -5.79
N PHE A 123 10.71 0.59 -4.89
CA PHE A 123 12.06 0.34 -4.40
C PHE A 123 12.53 -1.02 -4.86
N THR A 124 13.77 -1.09 -5.35
CA THR A 124 14.46 -2.34 -5.65
C THR A 124 15.09 -2.89 -4.36
N ARG A 125 14.88 -4.16 -4.06
CA ARG A 125 15.46 -4.83 -2.89
C ARG A 125 16.87 -5.31 -3.22
N THR A 126 17.82 -5.02 -2.35
CA THR A 126 19.21 -5.49 -2.48
C THR A 126 19.43 -6.86 -1.86
N ILE A 127 18.53 -7.28 -0.96
CA ILE A 127 18.71 -8.48 -0.15
C ILE A 127 17.45 -9.33 -0.22
N ASP A 128 17.62 -10.63 -0.41
CA ASP A 128 16.54 -11.63 -0.38
C ASP A 128 16.16 -11.99 1.08
N THR A 129 16.21 -11.01 1.98
CA THR A 129 15.82 -11.15 3.38
C THR A 129 14.62 -10.28 3.70
N THR A 130 13.86 -10.70 4.69
CA THR A 130 12.79 -9.89 5.26
C THR A 130 13.39 -8.77 6.10
N PHE A 131 12.85 -7.57 5.99
CA PHE A 131 13.27 -6.41 6.73
C PHE A 131 12.07 -5.66 7.31
N SER A 132 12.34 -4.78 8.25
CA SER A 132 11.35 -3.84 8.77
C SER A 132 11.87 -2.42 8.56
N SER A 133 11.11 -1.61 7.85
CA SER A 133 11.45 -0.22 7.56
C SER A 133 10.24 0.68 7.71
N ARG A 134 10.48 1.92 8.13
CA ARG A 134 9.47 2.96 8.23
C ARG A 134 9.81 4.10 7.27
N PHE A 135 8.81 4.61 6.60
CA PHE A 135 8.91 5.66 5.60
C PHE A 135 8.06 6.84 6.02
N THR A 136 8.63 8.03 6.03
CA THR A 136 7.84 9.27 6.02
C THR A 136 7.31 9.50 4.63
N CYS A 137 6.07 9.97 4.52
CA CYS A 137 5.40 10.17 3.25
C CYS A 137 4.86 11.60 3.15
N SER A 138 5.00 12.22 1.97
CA SER A 138 4.32 13.47 1.62
C SER A 138 3.78 13.40 0.20
N LEU A 139 2.56 13.89 0.00
CA LEU A 139 1.97 14.06 -1.33
C LEU A 139 2.50 15.37 -1.92
N HIS A 140 3.21 15.28 -3.02
CA HIS A 140 3.76 16.43 -3.75
C HIS A 140 2.97 16.64 -5.04
N PHE A 141 2.61 17.88 -5.34
CA PHE A 141 1.83 18.24 -6.52
C PHE A 141 1.97 19.71 -6.88
N THR A 142 1.52 20.06 -8.09
CA THR A 142 1.29 21.44 -8.51
C THR A 142 -0.20 21.69 -8.51
N SER A 143 -0.70 22.58 -7.63
CA SER A 143 -2.10 22.99 -7.58
C SER A 143 -2.37 24.12 -8.55
N LYS A 144 -3.52 24.07 -9.24
CA LYS A 144 -4.06 25.14 -10.07
C LYS A 144 -5.52 25.39 -9.74
N GLU A 145 -5.89 26.64 -9.57
CA GLU A 145 -7.28 27.01 -9.40
C GLU A 145 -8.02 26.95 -10.73
N ILE A 146 -9.31 26.64 -10.69
CA ILE A 146 -10.20 26.63 -11.85
C ILE A 146 -11.03 27.90 -11.79
N ASP A 147 -10.94 28.75 -12.82
CA ASP A 147 -11.83 29.91 -12.95
C ASP A 147 -13.30 29.44 -13.06
N PRO A 148 -14.15 29.79 -12.09
CA PRO A 148 -15.55 29.33 -12.06
C PRO A 148 -16.39 29.85 -13.23
N LEU A 149 -15.94 30.88 -13.94
CA LEU A 149 -16.67 31.47 -15.08
C LEU A 149 -16.30 30.78 -16.38
N SER A 150 -15.03 30.51 -16.62
CA SER A 150 -14.56 29.86 -17.85
C SER A 150 -14.47 28.33 -17.72
N GLY A 151 -14.30 27.82 -16.49
CA GLY A 151 -14.02 26.41 -16.25
C GLY A 151 -12.58 25.99 -16.63
N GLU A 152 -11.74 26.95 -16.96
CA GLU A 152 -10.34 26.70 -17.36
C GLU A 152 -9.42 26.84 -16.14
N PRO A 153 -8.38 26.01 -16.02
CA PRO A 153 -7.38 26.14 -14.96
C PRO A 153 -6.48 27.35 -15.22
N ASP A 154 -5.96 27.94 -14.16
CA ASP A 154 -4.97 28.99 -14.23
C ASP A 154 -3.70 28.55 -14.98
N ASP A 155 -3.08 29.50 -15.70
CA ASP A 155 -1.83 29.24 -16.42
C ASP A 155 -0.66 28.93 -15.46
N VAL A 156 -0.69 29.51 -14.25
CA VAL A 156 0.35 29.36 -13.23
C VAL A 156 -0.17 28.49 -12.10
N GLY A 157 0.56 27.42 -11.79
CA GLY A 157 0.30 26.56 -10.63
C GLY A 157 1.29 26.84 -9.49
N TYR A 158 0.97 26.34 -8.31
CA TYR A 158 1.79 26.42 -7.09
C TYR A 158 2.17 25.01 -6.65
N GLU A 159 3.49 24.80 -6.48
CA GLU A 159 3.98 23.56 -5.87
C GLU A 159 3.63 23.53 -4.38
N ASP A 160 3.14 22.40 -3.92
CA ASP A 160 2.79 22.19 -2.53
C ASP A 160 3.08 20.75 -2.09
N ASP A 161 3.29 20.56 -0.79
CA ASP A 161 3.53 19.27 -0.14
C ASP A 161 2.52 19.07 0.99
N TYR A 162 1.76 17.97 0.91
CA TYR A 162 0.79 17.59 1.93
C TYR A 162 1.32 16.39 2.72
N LEU A 163 1.47 16.56 4.05
CA LEU A 163 2.01 15.52 4.91
C LEU A 163 1.02 14.35 5.03
N LEU A 164 1.52 13.14 4.85
CA LEU A 164 0.78 11.89 5.00
C LEU A 164 1.22 11.16 6.27
N GLU A 165 0.41 10.19 6.69
CA GLU A 165 0.82 9.22 7.71
C GLU A 165 2.01 8.38 7.20
N ASP A 166 2.88 7.98 8.14
CA ASP A 166 4.03 7.13 7.82
C ASP A 166 3.58 5.74 7.38
N VAL A 167 4.34 5.14 6.47
CA VAL A 167 4.12 3.77 6.03
C VAL A 167 5.21 2.86 6.58
N GLU A 168 4.82 1.73 7.16
CA GLU A 168 5.74 0.71 7.63
C GLU A 168 5.69 -0.52 6.72
N VAL A 169 6.87 -1.05 6.40
CA VAL A 169 7.05 -2.40 5.86
C VAL A 169 7.55 -3.27 6.99
N THR A 170 6.88 -4.38 7.21
CA THR A 170 7.18 -5.30 8.31
C THR A 170 7.43 -6.70 7.76
N PHE A 171 7.96 -7.58 8.61
CA PHE A 171 8.11 -9.00 8.28
C PHE A 171 6.82 -9.63 7.72
N PHE A 172 5.66 -9.22 8.21
CA PHE A 172 4.37 -9.79 7.79
C PHE A 172 4.02 -9.47 6.33
N ASP A 173 4.58 -8.41 5.76
CA ASP A 173 4.36 -8.06 4.35
C ASP A 173 5.04 -9.06 3.40
N PHE A 174 5.99 -9.86 3.90
CA PHE A 174 6.74 -10.87 3.14
C PHE A 174 6.20 -12.29 3.34
N VAL A 175 5.13 -12.45 4.12
CA VAL A 175 4.58 -13.78 4.46
C VAL A 175 3.21 -13.95 3.81
N SER A 176 3.06 -14.99 2.99
CA SER A 176 1.77 -15.39 2.49
C SER A 176 1.01 -16.19 3.55
N PRO A 177 -0.20 -15.77 3.97
CA PRO A 177 -0.99 -16.54 4.90
C PRO A 177 -1.41 -17.87 4.25
N LEU A 178 -1.03 -18.99 4.87
CA LEU A 178 -1.48 -20.30 4.44
C LEU A 178 -2.89 -20.54 4.98
N LYS A 179 -3.89 -20.65 4.09
CA LYS A 179 -5.26 -21.03 4.47
C LYS A 179 -5.31 -22.55 4.63
N LEU A 180 -5.33 -23.01 5.88
CA LEU A 180 -5.58 -24.41 6.22
C LEU A 180 -7.09 -24.64 6.38
N ASN A 181 -7.65 -25.63 5.68
CA ASN A 181 -9.06 -25.99 5.83
C ASN A 181 -9.30 -26.69 7.18
N ASN A 182 -8.36 -27.55 7.59
CA ASN A 182 -8.32 -28.19 8.88
C ASN A 182 -6.88 -28.28 9.36
N VAL A 183 -6.55 -27.54 10.43
CA VAL A 183 -5.17 -27.46 10.96
C VAL A 183 -4.62 -28.85 11.37
N LEU A 184 -5.47 -29.75 11.85
CA LEU A 184 -5.05 -31.08 12.32
C LEU A 184 -4.77 -32.04 11.16
N ASP A 185 -5.58 -31.99 10.11
CA ASP A 185 -5.44 -32.88 8.97
C ASP A 185 -4.37 -32.38 7.98
N ASP A 186 -4.21 -31.07 7.89
CA ASP A 186 -3.25 -30.44 6.97
C ASP A 186 -1.84 -30.30 7.58
N TRP A 187 -1.70 -30.50 8.90
CA TRP A 187 -0.44 -30.33 9.61
C TRP A 187 0.69 -31.23 9.09
N ASP A 188 0.37 -32.48 8.83
CA ASP A 188 1.35 -33.47 8.32
C ASP A 188 1.70 -33.25 6.84
N SER A 189 0.91 -32.45 6.12
CA SER A 189 1.12 -32.11 4.71
C SER A 189 1.90 -30.81 4.51
N LEU A 190 2.16 -30.06 5.59
CA LEU A 190 2.97 -28.84 5.52
C LEU A 190 4.39 -29.17 5.07
N PRO A 191 4.93 -28.42 4.09
CA PRO A 191 6.30 -28.65 3.65
C PRO A 191 7.26 -28.41 4.81
N THR A 192 8.03 -29.45 5.14
CA THR A 192 9.06 -29.42 6.20
C THR A 192 10.23 -28.49 5.89
N SER A 193 10.27 -27.91 4.70
CA SER A 193 11.28 -26.96 4.24
C SER A 193 10.96 -25.51 4.59
N THR A 194 9.92 -25.25 5.37
CA THR A 194 9.64 -23.89 5.86
C THR A 194 10.66 -23.56 6.94
N GLU A 195 11.76 -22.97 6.55
CA GLU A 195 12.87 -22.57 7.40
C GLU A 195 12.54 -21.42 8.37
N ILE A 196 11.27 -21.03 8.51
CA ILE A 196 10.83 -20.03 9.47
C ILE A 196 9.77 -20.62 10.39
N ALA A 197 10.18 -21.57 11.21
CA ALA A 197 9.49 -21.87 12.45
C ALA A 197 10.11 -20.99 13.55
N GLU A 198 9.88 -19.69 13.52
CA GLU A 198 10.17 -18.85 14.65
C GLU A 198 9.13 -19.16 15.72
N ARG A 199 9.58 -19.76 16.81
CA ARG A 199 8.75 -20.09 17.97
C ARG A 199 8.44 -18.80 18.68
N ILE A 200 7.29 -18.18 18.35
CA ILE A 200 6.78 -17.05 19.12
C ILE A 200 6.35 -17.63 20.47
N ASP A 201 7.16 -17.38 21.51
CA ASP A 201 6.79 -17.72 22.88
C ASP A 201 5.70 -16.72 23.31
N MET A 202 4.44 -17.14 23.23
CA MET A 202 3.25 -16.37 23.60
C MET A 202 3.09 -16.25 25.11
N GLY A 203 4.17 -16.23 25.88
CA GLY A 203 4.19 -16.00 27.31
C GLY A 203 3.06 -16.73 28.06
N GLN A 204 3.37 -17.62 28.96
CA GLN A 204 2.36 -18.32 29.76
C GLN A 204 1.44 -17.32 30.46
N HIS A 205 0.17 -17.27 30.09
CA HIS A 205 -0.86 -16.74 30.96
C HIS A 205 -0.89 -17.62 32.20
N SER A 206 -0.36 -17.10 33.29
CA SER A 206 -0.55 -17.70 34.60
C SER A 206 -2.05 -17.71 34.88
N SER A 207 -2.65 -18.90 34.89
CA SER A 207 -3.96 -19.11 35.46
C SER A 207 -3.90 -18.73 36.93
N VAL A 208 -4.62 -17.67 37.30
CA VAL A 208 -4.89 -17.38 38.68
C VAL A 208 -6.02 -18.34 39.08
N ASP A 209 -5.63 -19.41 39.76
CA ASP A 209 -6.57 -20.23 40.50
C ASP A 209 -7.19 -19.39 41.65
N ASN A 210 -8.52 -19.35 41.65
CA ASN A 210 -9.29 -19.14 42.86
C ASN A 210 -10.61 -19.89 42.78
#